data_c8018316efa3dd608b5c0545ca986696
#
_entry.id   c8018316efa3dd608b5c0545ca986696
#
_cell.length_a   1.000
_cell.length_b   1.000
_cell.length_c   1.000
_cell.angle_alpha   90.00
_cell.angle_beta   90.00
_cell.angle_gamma   90.00
#
_symmetry.space_group_name_H-M   'P 1'
#
loop_
_entity.id
_entity.type
_entity.pdbx_description
1 polymer ?
#
loop_
_entity_poly.entity_id
_entity_poly.type
_entity_poly.pdbx_seq_one_letter_code
_entity_poly.pdbx_strand_id
1 'polypeptide(L)'
;MNDITAFFAFLRYSLGNKGNMSRVIACMNWQELYSFASKQALLGLCFDGIERLGKEYPEELKRNPIGRELLMTWMGTTQQIRRQNMKVNAVAGKLFSMLREDGLRCCVLKGQGNALMYPNSYSRTPGDIDVWIDASRERIMEYAQKKFELGDDIRLQHLETSLDGVPVELHFFPCSMNNPIYHARLQKWFRRNADLQFSHIVSLPDGAGDIAIPTTAFNVIYQLTHLYHHFFDEGIGMRQIIDYFLVVCDFYKVYQKSSNPSVSLSKGSSTFSPSPSSSGSGDLTAPSRCSEPLRSKVGGPSKVSPDCAGWDRLSIEGDNSAGSATAVTSSASTALVVVQRELKYLGLWKFAGAVMYVLHEVLGLPKEKMIAPMDEKRGKLLLAEILNGGNFGQHFTKYGHFTQQGMAKKYFLKIWRNMHFVRYYPAEALSEPIFRTWHFFWRMKNKKN
;
A
#
# COMPACT_ATOMS: atom_id res chain seq x y z
N MET A 1 -17.64 20.62 -18.99
CA MET A 1 -17.26 19.46 -18.14
C MET A 1 -17.26 19.98 -16.72
N ASN A 2 -17.85 19.29 -15.75
CA ASN A 2 -17.73 19.74 -14.37
C ASN A 2 -16.28 19.61 -13.91
N ASP A 3 -15.77 20.53 -13.08
CA ASP A 3 -14.37 20.55 -12.64
C ASP A 3 -13.92 19.20 -12.07
N ILE A 4 -14.76 18.55 -11.28
CA ILE A 4 -14.44 17.24 -10.70
C ILE A 4 -14.24 16.15 -11.76
N THR A 5 -14.98 16.18 -12.86
CA THR A 5 -14.83 15.21 -13.98
C THR A 5 -13.49 15.43 -14.69
N ALA A 6 -13.09 16.70 -14.88
CA ALA A 6 -11.79 17.04 -15.44
C ALA A 6 -10.64 16.58 -14.51
N PHE A 7 -10.79 16.74 -13.18
CA PHE A 7 -9.81 16.27 -12.20
C PHE A 7 -9.68 14.73 -12.23
N PHE A 8 -10.78 13.98 -12.31
CA PHE A 8 -10.72 12.52 -12.42
C PHE A 8 -10.05 12.07 -13.72
N ALA A 9 -10.36 12.71 -14.85
CA ALA A 9 -9.68 12.43 -16.11
C ALA A 9 -8.16 12.70 -16.02
N PHE A 10 -7.78 13.80 -15.38
CA PHE A 10 -6.39 14.14 -15.14
C PHE A 10 -5.69 13.15 -14.19
N LEU A 11 -6.36 12.68 -13.11
CA LEU A 11 -5.80 11.65 -12.23
C LEU A 11 -5.54 10.33 -12.97
N ARG A 12 -6.47 9.89 -13.81
CA ARG A 12 -6.28 8.70 -14.67
C ARG A 12 -5.06 8.87 -15.59
N TYR A 13 -4.92 10.04 -16.17
CA TYR A 13 -3.76 10.38 -17.01
C TYR A 13 -2.46 10.37 -16.19
N SER A 14 -2.43 10.98 -15.01
CA SER A 14 -1.27 10.98 -14.11
C SER A 14 -0.84 9.57 -13.68
N LEU A 15 -1.79 8.63 -13.60
CA LEU A 15 -1.54 7.21 -13.33
C LEU A 15 -1.06 6.41 -14.56
N GLY A 16 -0.83 7.07 -15.68
CA GLY A 16 -0.26 6.44 -16.89
C GLY A 16 -1.30 6.03 -17.95
N ASN A 17 -2.60 6.27 -17.72
CA ASN A 17 -3.61 5.97 -18.72
C ASN A 17 -3.41 6.84 -19.97
N LYS A 18 -3.69 6.23 -21.13
CA LYS A 18 -3.69 6.95 -22.40
C LYS A 18 -5.07 7.58 -22.62
N GLY A 19 -5.10 8.81 -23.11
CA GLY A 19 -6.34 9.52 -23.42
C GLY A 19 -6.04 10.88 -24.04
N ASN A 20 -7.00 11.42 -24.81
CA ASN A 20 -6.87 12.77 -25.35
C ASN A 20 -7.16 13.80 -24.24
N MET A 21 -6.14 14.57 -23.86
CA MET A 21 -6.19 15.54 -22.79
C MET A 21 -6.54 16.96 -23.26
N SER A 22 -6.61 17.24 -24.57
CA SER A 22 -6.82 18.59 -25.11
C SER A 22 -8.04 19.29 -24.53
N ARG A 23 -9.19 18.59 -24.43
CA ARG A 23 -10.41 19.15 -23.82
C ARG A 23 -10.27 19.34 -22.31
N VAL A 24 -9.58 18.42 -21.63
CA VAL A 24 -9.35 18.48 -20.17
C VAL A 24 -8.46 19.68 -19.84
N ILE A 25 -7.37 19.87 -20.59
CA ILE A 25 -6.47 21.01 -20.44
C ILE A 25 -7.24 22.31 -20.67
N ALA A 26 -8.01 22.41 -21.76
CA ALA A 26 -8.72 23.62 -22.13
C ALA A 26 -9.71 24.14 -21.06
N CYS A 27 -10.32 23.23 -20.27
CA CYS A 27 -11.27 23.60 -19.22
C CYS A 27 -10.68 23.50 -17.79
N MET A 28 -9.38 23.19 -17.65
CA MET A 28 -8.76 22.97 -16.35
C MET A 28 -8.56 24.29 -15.59
N ASN A 29 -9.08 24.33 -14.38
CA ASN A 29 -8.70 25.33 -13.39
C ASN A 29 -7.53 24.77 -12.55
N TRP A 30 -6.31 25.23 -12.88
CA TRP A 30 -5.07 24.72 -12.26
C TRP A 30 -4.99 25.04 -10.76
N GLN A 31 -5.54 26.15 -10.30
CA GLN A 31 -5.56 26.53 -8.89
C GLN A 31 -6.49 25.62 -8.08
N GLU A 32 -7.65 25.28 -8.64
CA GLU A 32 -8.59 24.35 -8.00
C GLU A 32 -8.05 22.92 -8.01
N LEU A 33 -7.39 22.50 -9.10
CA LEU A 33 -6.71 21.21 -9.16
C LEU A 33 -5.60 21.11 -8.10
N TYR A 34 -4.79 22.18 -7.92
CA TYR A 34 -3.79 22.23 -6.86
C TYR A 34 -4.42 22.09 -5.48
N SER A 35 -5.48 22.86 -5.21
CA SER A 35 -6.22 22.79 -3.94
C SER A 35 -6.79 21.39 -3.68
N PHE A 36 -7.40 20.78 -4.71
CA PHE A 36 -7.90 19.41 -4.64
C PHE A 36 -6.77 18.42 -4.36
N ALA A 37 -5.68 18.47 -5.13
CA ALA A 37 -4.52 17.61 -4.97
C ALA A 37 -3.88 17.74 -3.58
N SER A 38 -3.79 18.94 -3.05
CA SER A 38 -3.30 19.23 -1.70
C SER A 38 -4.18 18.56 -0.64
N LYS A 39 -5.51 18.79 -0.68
CA LYS A 39 -6.46 18.20 0.27
C LYS A 39 -6.49 16.67 0.23
N GLN A 40 -6.19 16.08 -0.92
CA GLN A 40 -6.22 14.63 -1.14
C GLN A 40 -4.83 13.95 -1.04
N ALA A 41 -3.78 14.70 -0.69
CA ALA A 41 -2.39 14.25 -0.63
C ALA A 41 -1.87 13.68 -1.97
N LEU A 42 -2.17 14.35 -3.10
CA LEU A 42 -1.86 13.92 -4.46
C LEU A 42 -0.91 14.87 -5.20
N LEU A 43 -0.31 15.86 -4.53
CA LEU A 43 0.49 16.89 -5.18
C LEU A 43 1.60 16.31 -6.06
N GLY A 44 2.36 15.32 -5.56
CA GLY A 44 3.43 14.70 -6.33
C GLY A 44 2.93 13.96 -7.57
N LEU A 45 1.90 13.11 -7.41
CA LEU A 45 1.31 12.38 -8.53
C LEU A 45 0.73 13.31 -9.61
N CYS A 46 0.01 14.36 -9.20
CA CYS A 46 -0.54 15.33 -10.12
C CYS A 46 0.56 16.14 -10.84
N PHE A 47 1.68 16.43 -10.16
CA PHE A 47 2.79 17.10 -10.80
C PHE A 47 3.48 16.22 -11.85
N ASP A 48 3.63 14.92 -11.61
CA ASP A 48 4.09 13.97 -12.66
C ASP A 48 3.16 14.04 -13.90
N GLY A 49 1.86 14.16 -13.67
CA GLY A 49 0.89 14.39 -14.74
C GLY A 49 1.14 15.69 -15.51
N ILE A 50 1.48 16.79 -14.81
CA ILE A 50 1.83 18.08 -15.43
C ILE A 50 3.13 17.97 -16.23
N GLU A 51 4.17 17.32 -15.67
CA GLU A 51 5.44 17.08 -16.39
C GLU A 51 5.21 16.27 -17.67
N ARG A 52 4.28 15.30 -17.61
CA ARG A 52 3.87 14.50 -18.78
C ARG A 52 3.09 15.33 -19.80
N LEU A 53 2.14 16.19 -19.37
CA LEU A 53 1.43 17.10 -20.26
C LEU A 53 2.38 18.05 -20.98
N GLY A 54 3.40 18.55 -20.31
CA GLY A 54 4.43 19.42 -20.91
C GLY A 54 5.16 18.76 -22.08
N LYS A 55 5.28 17.42 -22.08
CA LYS A 55 5.90 16.63 -23.16
C LYS A 55 4.91 16.27 -24.27
N GLU A 56 3.69 15.88 -23.90
CA GLU A 56 2.71 15.30 -24.84
C GLU A 56 1.74 16.37 -25.43
N TYR A 57 1.49 17.46 -24.69
CA TYR A 57 0.50 18.51 -25.05
C TYR A 57 1.04 19.94 -24.85
N PRO A 58 2.24 20.30 -25.38
CA PRO A 58 2.84 21.61 -25.12
C PRO A 58 2.02 22.78 -25.68
N GLU A 59 1.34 22.61 -26.84
CA GLU A 59 0.55 23.67 -27.46
C GLU A 59 -0.76 23.93 -26.71
N GLU A 60 -1.39 22.90 -26.17
CA GLU A 60 -2.58 23.03 -25.34
C GLU A 60 -2.25 23.73 -24.02
N LEU A 61 -1.11 23.40 -23.40
CA LEU A 61 -0.64 24.09 -22.19
C LEU A 61 -0.28 25.56 -22.44
N LYS A 62 0.20 25.93 -23.63
CA LYS A 62 0.39 27.35 -23.98
C LYS A 62 -0.92 28.11 -24.05
N ARG A 63 -2.02 27.46 -24.46
CA ARG A 63 -3.36 28.08 -24.55
C ARG A 63 -4.03 28.24 -23.18
N ASN A 64 -3.80 27.31 -22.25
CA ASN A 64 -4.23 27.41 -20.85
C ASN A 64 -3.05 27.16 -19.92
N PRO A 65 -2.16 28.16 -19.73
CA PRO A 65 -0.93 27.98 -18.98
C PRO A 65 -1.18 27.90 -17.47
N ILE A 66 -0.33 27.13 -16.80
CA ILE A 66 -0.24 27.16 -15.35
C ILE A 66 0.48 28.45 -14.96
N GLY A 67 -0.10 29.24 -14.07
CA GLY A 67 0.54 30.47 -13.58
C GLY A 67 1.94 30.18 -13.00
N ARG A 68 2.92 31.04 -13.30
CA ARG A 68 4.32 30.82 -12.93
C ARG A 68 4.51 30.58 -11.43
N GLU A 69 3.87 31.36 -10.60
CA GLU A 69 3.96 31.23 -9.13
C GLU A 69 3.42 29.89 -8.65
N LEU A 70 2.24 29.48 -9.17
CA LEU A 70 1.62 28.18 -8.85
C LEU A 70 2.52 27.02 -9.29
N LEU A 71 3.08 27.11 -10.52
CA LEU A 71 3.95 26.07 -11.06
C LEU A 71 5.22 25.89 -10.20
N MET A 72 5.85 27.02 -9.81
CA MET A 72 7.05 26.99 -8.96
C MET A 72 6.74 26.45 -7.57
N THR A 73 5.62 26.84 -6.97
CA THR A 73 5.15 26.34 -5.67
C THR A 73 4.90 24.83 -5.73
N TRP A 74 4.21 24.37 -6.78
CA TRP A 74 3.90 22.96 -6.95
C TRP A 74 5.14 22.10 -7.17
N MET A 75 6.04 22.57 -8.04
CA MET A 75 7.34 21.95 -8.27
C MET A 75 8.14 21.83 -6.97
N GLY A 76 8.27 22.93 -6.21
CA GLY A 76 8.98 22.94 -4.93
C GLY A 76 8.41 21.93 -3.93
N THR A 77 7.08 21.89 -3.78
CA THR A 77 6.40 20.91 -2.91
C THR A 77 6.63 19.46 -3.39
N THR A 78 6.58 19.24 -4.70
CA THR A 78 6.85 17.89 -5.26
C THR A 78 8.28 17.46 -5.00
N GLN A 79 9.27 18.34 -5.13
CA GLN A 79 10.66 18.01 -4.79
C GLN A 79 10.83 17.69 -3.31
N GLN A 80 10.10 18.36 -2.42
CA GLN A 80 10.08 18.00 -0.99
C GLN A 80 9.48 16.58 -0.77
N ILE A 81 8.37 16.25 -1.44
CA ILE A 81 7.75 14.93 -1.39
C ILE A 81 8.75 13.86 -1.87
N ARG A 82 9.41 14.08 -3.00
CA ARG A 82 10.41 13.15 -3.56
C ARG A 82 11.59 12.94 -2.60
N ARG A 83 12.16 14.01 -2.03
CA ARG A 83 13.24 13.93 -1.02
C ARG A 83 12.79 13.19 0.25
N GLN A 84 11.57 13.45 0.72
CA GLN A 84 11.03 12.74 1.88
C GLN A 84 10.86 11.23 1.60
N ASN A 85 10.44 10.83 0.39
CA ASN A 85 10.39 9.42 0.02
C ASN A 85 11.77 8.76 0.02
N MET A 86 12.81 9.43 -0.49
CA MET A 86 14.19 8.93 -0.42
C MET A 86 14.61 8.68 1.03
N LYS A 87 14.31 9.63 1.93
CA LYS A 87 14.58 9.47 3.36
C LYS A 87 13.80 8.30 3.98
N VAL A 88 12.50 8.20 3.68
CA VAL A 88 11.65 7.12 4.22
C VAL A 88 12.07 5.76 3.67
N ASN A 89 12.51 5.66 2.41
CA ASN A 89 13.09 4.43 1.86
C ASN A 89 14.33 3.99 2.63
N ALA A 90 15.29 4.90 2.84
CA ALA A 90 16.52 4.59 3.57
C ALA A 90 16.23 4.14 5.01
N VAL A 91 15.29 4.81 5.70
CA VAL A 91 14.89 4.44 7.06
C VAL A 91 14.14 3.11 7.09
N ALA A 92 13.28 2.81 6.10
CA ALA A 92 12.57 1.54 6.02
C ALA A 92 13.53 0.36 5.82
N GLY A 93 14.51 0.49 4.91
CA GLY A 93 15.55 -0.51 4.71
C GLY A 93 16.42 -0.72 5.95
N LYS A 94 16.85 0.37 6.60
CA LYS A 94 17.60 0.32 7.88
C LYS A 94 16.81 -0.38 8.98
N LEU A 95 15.54 -0.01 9.17
CA LEU A 95 14.65 -0.61 10.17
C LEU A 95 14.46 -2.10 9.93
N PHE A 96 14.23 -2.48 8.67
CA PHE A 96 14.06 -3.89 8.29
C PHE A 96 15.31 -4.71 8.58
N SER A 97 16.49 -4.22 8.22
CA SER A 97 17.77 -4.87 8.51
C SER A 97 18.01 -5.01 10.01
N MET A 98 17.81 -3.93 10.78
CA MET A 98 17.97 -3.91 12.23
C MET A 98 17.06 -4.93 12.93
N LEU A 99 15.78 -5.00 12.56
CA LEU A 99 14.84 -5.96 13.13
C LEU A 99 15.26 -7.42 12.82
N ARG A 100 15.70 -7.68 11.59
CA ARG A 100 16.15 -9.02 11.18
C ARG A 100 17.44 -9.44 11.90
N GLU A 101 18.42 -8.56 12.02
CA GLU A 101 19.67 -8.80 12.77
C GLU A 101 19.41 -9.13 14.24
N ASP A 102 18.39 -8.47 14.84
CA ASP A 102 17.93 -8.74 16.20
C ASP A 102 16.97 -9.96 16.31
N GLY A 103 16.83 -10.74 15.24
CA GLY A 103 16.05 -11.98 15.20
C GLY A 103 14.52 -11.79 15.18
N LEU A 104 14.04 -10.63 14.70
CA LEU A 104 12.62 -10.33 14.56
C LEU A 104 12.22 -10.34 13.07
N ARG A 105 11.34 -11.25 12.68
CA ARG A 105 10.73 -11.23 11.34
C ARG A 105 9.73 -10.07 11.28
N CYS A 106 9.73 -9.34 10.18
CA CYS A 106 8.82 -8.20 10.04
C CYS A 106 8.40 -7.97 8.58
N CYS A 107 7.32 -7.21 8.39
CA CYS A 107 6.76 -6.87 7.10
C CYS A 107 6.28 -5.41 7.10
N VAL A 108 6.73 -4.61 6.14
CA VAL A 108 6.25 -3.23 5.93
C VAL A 108 4.90 -3.29 5.24
N LEU A 109 3.85 -2.85 5.92
CA LEU A 109 2.46 -3.15 5.55
C LEU A 109 1.90 -2.33 4.38
N LYS A 110 2.33 -1.12 4.20
CA LYS A 110 1.84 -0.14 3.20
C LYS A 110 2.96 0.85 2.86
N GLY A 111 2.69 2.12 2.66
CA GLY A 111 3.72 3.14 2.49
C GLY A 111 4.64 2.85 1.32
N GLN A 112 5.86 2.46 1.61
CA GLN A 112 6.92 2.28 0.62
C GLN A 112 6.68 1.07 -0.31
N GLY A 113 6.07 -0.01 0.18
CA GLY A 113 5.64 -1.12 -0.67
C GLY A 113 4.59 -0.69 -1.71
N ASN A 114 3.63 0.15 -1.31
CA ASN A 114 2.63 0.70 -2.25
C ASN A 114 3.27 1.70 -3.23
N ALA A 115 4.24 2.49 -2.78
CA ALA A 115 4.92 3.47 -3.62
C ALA A 115 5.58 2.83 -4.86
N LEU A 116 6.08 1.59 -4.74
CA LEU A 116 6.68 0.84 -5.85
C LEU A 116 5.70 0.56 -7.00
N MET A 117 4.40 0.63 -6.76
CA MET A 117 3.36 0.43 -7.79
C MET A 117 3.01 1.71 -8.54
N TYR A 118 3.44 2.89 -8.06
CA TYR A 118 3.22 4.16 -8.73
C TYR A 118 4.08 4.32 -9.98
N PRO A 119 3.64 5.09 -11.01
CA PRO A 119 4.49 5.41 -12.16
C PRO A 119 5.83 6.03 -11.78
N ASN A 120 5.84 6.85 -10.73
CA ASN A 120 7.02 7.38 -10.06
C ASN A 120 6.88 7.13 -8.56
N SER A 121 7.64 6.19 -8.02
CA SER A 121 7.58 5.77 -6.62
C SER A 121 7.86 6.91 -5.63
N TYR A 122 8.60 7.93 -6.04
CA TYR A 122 8.92 9.09 -5.21
C TYR A 122 7.81 10.14 -5.15
N SER A 123 6.80 10.05 -6.02
CA SER A 123 5.72 11.06 -6.10
C SER A 123 4.48 10.72 -5.27
N ARG A 124 4.43 9.53 -4.67
CA ARG A 124 3.41 9.21 -3.66
C ARG A 124 3.70 10.02 -2.39
N THR A 125 2.72 10.78 -1.87
CA THR A 125 2.91 11.49 -0.60
C THR A 125 3.19 10.49 0.52
N PRO A 126 4.39 10.52 1.14
CA PRO A 126 4.77 9.58 2.19
C PRO A 126 4.04 9.89 3.51
N GLY A 127 4.02 8.92 4.41
CA GLY A 127 3.56 9.03 5.79
C GLY A 127 4.56 8.35 6.71
N ASP A 128 4.03 7.68 7.72
CA ASP A 128 4.71 6.80 8.64
C ASP A 128 5.15 5.48 8.00
N ILE A 129 6.03 4.75 8.69
CA ILE A 129 6.41 3.39 8.34
C ILE A 129 5.64 2.45 9.27
N ASP A 130 4.65 1.75 8.73
CA ASP A 130 3.93 0.69 9.44
C ASP A 130 4.68 -0.63 9.29
N VAL A 131 5.17 -1.19 10.37
CA VAL A 131 5.87 -2.48 10.34
C VAL A 131 5.21 -3.50 11.24
N TRP A 132 4.70 -4.58 10.67
CA TRP A 132 4.18 -5.73 11.39
C TRP A 132 5.32 -6.64 11.81
N ILE A 133 5.42 -6.92 13.12
CA ILE A 133 6.49 -7.72 13.71
C ILE A 133 5.91 -9.07 14.16
N ASP A 134 6.58 -10.15 13.79
CA ASP A 134 6.23 -11.53 14.18
C ASP A 134 6.78 -11.86 15.58
N ALA A 135 6.17 -11.28 16.58
CA ALA A 135 6.50 -11.53 17.98
C ALA A 135 5.31 -11.26 18.89
N SER A 136 5.38 -11.71 20.14
CA SER A 136 4.37 -11.33 21.14
C SER A 136 4.43 -9.83 21.44
N ARG A 137 3.31 -9.28 21.92
CA ARG A 137 3.22 -7.88 22.31
C ARG A 137 4.31 -7.50 23.31
N GLU A 138 4.52 -8.35 24.32
CA GLU A 138 5.49 -8.14 25.39
C GLU A 138 6.91 -8.03 24.81
N ARG A 139 7.29 -8.96 23.92
CA ARG A 139 8.59 -8.95 23.25
C ARG A 139 8.81 -7.71 22.40
N ILE A 140 7.76 -7.27 21.66
CA ILE A 140 7.84 -6.04 20.85
C ILE A 140 8.01 -4.81 21.77
N MET A 141 7.27 -4.75 22.88
CA MET A 141 7.38 -3.66 23.84
C MET A 141 8.77 -3.59 24.50
N GLU A 142 9.30 -4.73 24.96
CA GLU A 142 10.67 -4.82 25.53
C GLU A 142 11.74 -4.40 24.51
N TYR A 143 11.59 -4.84 23.26
CA TYR A 143 12.48 -4.46 22.18
C TYR A 143 12.42 -2.96 21.91
N ALA A 144 11.21 -2.42 21.80
CA ALA A 144 10.99 -1.02 21.51
C ALA A 144 11.55 -0.11 22.63
N GLN A 145 11.36 -0.47 23.90
CA GLN A 145 11.93 0.26 25.05
C GLN A 145 13.46 0.32 25.03
N LYS A 146 14.12 -0.71 24.49
CA LYS A 146 15.58 -0.77 24.41
C LYS A 146 16.18 -0.01 23.22
N LYS A 147 15.44 0.08 22.12
CA LYS A 147 15.98 0.54 20.82
C LYS A 147 15.45 1.89 20.37
N PHE A 148 14.31 2.34 20.89
CA PHE A 148 13.63 3.55 20.43
C PHE A 148 13.20 4.45 21.58
N GLU A 149 13.05 5.73 21.29
CA GLU A 149 12.29 6.65 22.12
C GLU A 149 10.81 6.40 21.89
N LEU A 150 10.11 5.96 22.92
CA LEU A 150 8.67 5.68 22.83
C LEU A 150 7.87 6.96 23.06
N GLY A 151 6.83 7.16 22.25
CA GLY A 151 5.79 8.14 22.51
C GLY A 151 4.93 7.73 23.72
N ASP A 152 4.22 8.70 24.30
CA ASP A 152 3.34 8.48 25.47
C ASP A 152 2.08 7.65 25.17
N ASP A 153 1.82 7.34 23.89
CA ASP A 153 0.57 6.73 23.45
C ASP A 153 0.73 5.28 23.00
N ILE A 154 0.31 4.38 23.87
CA ILE A 154 0.24 2.94 23.56
C ILE A 154 -1.14 2.64 23.00
N ARG A 155 -1.20 2.26 21.72
CA ARG A 155 -2.45 1.81 21.08
C ARG A 155 -2.61 0.29 21.15
N LEU A 156 -3.83 -0.18 20.94
CA LEU A 156 -4.11 -1.62 20.94
C LEU A 156 -3.33 -2.33 19.83
N GLN A 157 -3.20 -1.70 18.67
CA GLN A 157 -2.68 -2.28 17.44
C GLN A 157 -1.17 -2.09 17.28
N HIS A 158 -0.60 -0.97 17.73
CA HIS A 158 0.79 -0.60 17.50
C HIS A 158 1.37 0.26 18.63
N LEU A 159 2.69 0.42 18.61
CA LEU A 159 3.44 1.42 19.34
C LEU A 159 3.91 2.51 18.38
N GLU A 160 3.76 3.76 18.76
CA GLU A 160 4.31 4.90 18.02
C GLU A 160 5.76 5.18 18.47
N THR A 161 6.67 5.33 17.52
CA THR A 161 8.07 5.68 17.73
C THR A 161 8.61 6.44 16.53
N SER A 162 9.91 6.72 16.52
CA SER A 162 10.58 7.31 15.35
C SER A 162 11.97 6.72 15.16
N LEU A 163 12.45 6.70 13.92
CA LEU A 163 13.81 6.35 13.56
C LEU A 163 14.36 7.38 12.59
N ASP A 164 15.47 8.00 12.93
CA ASP A 164 16.12 9.06 12.13
C ASP A 164 15.15 10.20 11.74
N GLY A 165 14.20 10.52 12.64
CA GLY A 165 13.18 11.55 12.45
C GLY A 165 12.10 11.19 11.41
N VAL A 166 11.88 9.88 11.16
CA VAL A 166 10.74 9.34 10.41
C VAL A 166 9.83 8.63 11.42
N PRO A 167 8.51 8.94 11.44
CA PRO A 167 7.56 8.24 12.29
C PRO A 167 7.48 6.75 11.91
N VAL A 168 7.45 5.88 12.92
CA VAL A 168 7.36 4.43 12.78
C VAL A 168 6.27 3.90 13.70
N GLU A 169 5.40 3.05 13.17
CA GLU A 169 4.41 2.30 13.94
C GLU A 169 4.81 0.81 13.99
N LEU A 170 5.15 0.33 15.19
CA LEU A 170 5.47 -1.08 15.42
C LEU A 170 4.19 -1.85 15.71
N HIS A 171 3.68 -2.59 14.73
CA HIS A 171 2.39 -3.26 14.78
C HIS A 171 2.50 -4.64 15.43
N PHE A 172 1.66 -4.91 16.42
CA PHE A 172 1.44 -6.23 17.02
C PHE A 172 0.61 -7.13 16.09
N PHE A 173 -0.27 -6.53 15.30
CA PHE A 173 -1.08 -7.15 14.25
C PHE A 173 -1.46 -6.09 13.20
N PRO A 174 -1.68 -6.51 11.93
CA PRO A 174 -1.78 -5.56 10.81
C PRO A 174 -2.93 -4.56 10.89
N CYS A 175 -4.13 -4.98 11.33
CA CYS A 175 -5.32 -4.13 11.37
C CYS A 175 -6.37 -4.67 12.34
N SER A 176 -7.27 -3.80 12.82
CA SER A 176 -8.41 -4.14 13.67
C SER A 176 -9.74 -3.85 12.97
N MET A 177 -10.82 -4.44 13.48
CA MET A 177 -12.20 -4.12 13.16
C MET A 177 -12.96 -3.85 14.45
N ASN A 178 -13.98 -2.97 14.41
CA ASN A 178 -14.75 -2.64 15.61
C ASN A 178 -15.70 -3.77 16.00
N ASN A 179 -16.23 -4.52 15.02
CA ASN A 179 -17.05 -5.68 15.32
C ASN A 179 -16.20 -6.83 15.85
N PRO A 180 -16.46 -7.36 17.07
CA PRO A 180 -15.59 -8.35 17.72
C PRO A 180 -15.55 -9.68 16.98
N ILE A 181 -16.63 -10.09 16.30
CA ILE A 181 -16.69 -11.34 15.54
C ILE A 181 -15.80 -11.23 14.30
N TYR A 182 -15.94 -10.15 13.55
CA TYR A 182 -15.11 -9.91 12.37
C TYR A 182 -13.65 -9.63 12.74
N HIS A 183 -13.41 -8.95 13.86
CA HIS A 183 -12.06 -8.78 14.40
C HIS A 183 -11.39 -10.14 14.70
N ALA A 184 -12.06 -11.03 15.40
CA ALA A 184 -11.52 -12.37 15.72
C ALA A 184 -11.22 -13.20 14.45
N ARG A 185 -12.13 -13.15 13.44
CA ARG A 185 -11.92 -13.79 12.13
C ARG A 185 -10.71 -13.20 11.40
N LEU A 186 -10.57 -11.87 11.42
CA LEU A 186 -9.46 -11.15 10.80
C LEU A 186 -8.12 -11.51 11.44
N GLN A 187 -8.04 -11.56 12.79
CA GLN A 187 -6.81 -11.95 13.48
C GLN A 187 -6.43 -13.40 13.19
N LYS A 188 -7.41 -14.31 13.08
CA LYS A 188 -7.16 -15.69 12.64
C LYS A 188 -6.66 -15.75 11.20
N TRP A 189 -7.21 -14.91 10.32
CA TRP A 189 -6.80 -14.83 8.92
C TRP A 189 -5.36 -14.28 8.79
N PHE A 190 -4.99 -13.24 9.55
CA PHE A 190 -3.62 -12.71 9.58
C PHE A 190 -2.61 -13.78 10.01
N ARG A 191 -2.85 -14.46 11.13
CA ARG A 191 -1.94 -15.52 11.62
C ARG A 191 -1.75 -16.66 10.62
N ARG A 192 -2.82 -17.08 9.95
CA ARG A 192 -2.76 -18.15 8.94
C ARG A 192 -1.91 -17.80 7.73
N ASN A 193 -1.85 -16.51 7.38
CA ASN A 193 -1.15 -16.03 6.18
C ASN A 193 0.15 -15.29 6.49
N ALA A 194 0.63 -15.31 7.72
CA ALA A 194 1.74 -14.47 8.19
C ALA A 194 3.08 -14.80 7.52
N ASP A 195 3.46 -16.08 7.48
CA ASP A 195 4.79 -16.51 7.05
C ASP A 195 5.16 -16.03 5.65
N LEU A 196 4.20 -16.06 4.72
CA LEU A 196 4.41 -15.57 3.35
C LEU A 196 4.70 -14.08 3.30
N GLN A 197 4.12 -13.29 4.22
CA GLN A 197 4.31 -11.84 4.22
C GLN A 197 5.69 -11.47 4.72
N PHE A 198 6.22 -12.18 5.69
CA PHE A 198 7.56 -11.96 6.24
C PHE A 198 8.69 -12.45 5.32
N SER A 199 8.37 -13.28 4.33
CA SER A 199 9.33 -13.83 3.36
C SER A 199 9.25 -13.17 1.97
N HIS A 200 8.25 -12.33 1.70
CA HIS A 200 8.08 -11.66 0.42
C HIS A 200 8.93 -10.38 0.36
N ILE A 201 10.21 -10.55 0.00
CA ILE A 201 11.23 -9.50 -0.02
C ILE A 201 11.24 -8.77 -1.36
N VAL A 202 11.33 -7.43 -1.30
CA VAL A 202 11.52 -6.54 -2.45
C VAL A 202 12.63 -5.55 -2.16
N SER A 203 13.36 -5.14 -3.20
CA SER A 203 14.40 -4.11 -3.09
C SER A 203 13.81 -2.73 -3.30
N LEU A 204 14.17 -1.81 -2.42
CA LEU A 204 13.82 -0.39 -2.54
C LEU A 204 14.71 0.29 -3.59
N PRO A 205 14.21 1.37 -4.25
CA PRO A 205 14.98 2.11 -5.24
C PRO A 205 16.30 2.68 -4.67
N ASP A 206 17.22 2.98 -5.58
CA ASP A 206 18.51 3.66 -5.31
C ASP A 206 19.37 2.98 -4.23
N GLY A 207 19.24 1.67 -4.08
CA GLY A 207 20.02 0.90 -3.11
C GLY A 207 19.65 1.19 -1.66
N ALA A 208 18.45 1.68 -1.38
CA ALA A 208 17.97 1.99 -0.03
C ALA A 208 17.77 0.74 0.86
N GLY A 209 18.05 -0.46 0.34
CA GLY A 209 17.94 -1.74 1.03
C GLY A 209 16.70 -2.54 0.62
N ASP A 210 16.52 -3.66 1.31
CA ASP A 210 15.40 -4.56 1.09
C ASP A 210 14.35 -4.39 2.20
N ILE A 211 13.10 -4.69 1.88
CA ILE A 211 12.01 -4.80 2.84
C ILE A 211 11.12 -6.01 2.51
N ALA A 212 10.51 -6.63 3.52
CA ALA A 212 9.39 -7.53 3.26
C ALA A 212 8.11 -6.71 3.13
N ILE A 213 7.26 -7.06 2.17
CA ILE A 213 5.96 -6.44 1.93
C ILE A 213 4.86 -7.50 1.80
N PRO A 214 3.58 -7.16 2.00
CA PRO A 214 2.49 -8.08 1.77
C PRO A 214 2.47 -8.61 0.33
N THR A 215 2.24 -9.91 0.18
CA THR A 215 1.94 -10.49 -1.14
C THR A 215 0.69 -9.87 -1.73
N THR A 216 0.58 -9.82 -3.04
CA THR A 216 -0.50 -9.11 -3.74
C THR A 216 -1.89 -9.57 -3.30
N ALA A 217 -2.13 -10.89 -3.16
CA ALA A 217 -3.43 -11.40 -2.73
C ALA A 217 -3.76 -11.06 -1.27
N PHE A 218 -2.77 -11.09 -0.37
CA PHE A 218 -2.94 -10.63 0.99
C PHE A 218 -3.24 -9.12 1.03
N ASN A 219 -2.51 -8.35 0.22
CA ASN A 219 -2.60 -6.89 0.19
C ASN A 219 -3.99 -6.38 -0.25
N VAL A 220 -4.64 -7.07 -1.20
CA VAL A 220 -6.02 -6.78 -1.61
C VAL A 220 -7.00 -6.84 -0.43
N ILE A 221 -6.87 -7.82 0.46
CA ILE A 221 -7.75 -7.98 1.62
C ILE A 221 -7.34 -7.06 2.75
N TYR A 222 -6.03 -6.99 3.05
CA TYR A 222 -5.48 -6.17 4.11
C TYR A 222 -5.79 -4.68 3.91
N GLN A 223 -5.48 -4.13 2.73
CA GLN A 223 -5.70 -2.70 2.49
C GLN A 223 -7.19 -2.33 2.43
N LEU A 224 -8.05 -3.24 1.95
CA LEU A 224 -9.50 -3.02 2.02
C LEU A 224 -9.99 -2.97 3.48
N THR A 225 -9.47 -3.85 4.35
CA THR A 225 -9.76 -3.82 5.77
C THR A 225 -9.28 -2.52 6.42
N HIS A 226 -8.08 -2.09 6.06
CA HIS A 226 -7.50 -0.84 6.54
C HIS A 226 -8.30 0.40 6.10
N LEU A 227 -8.76 0.43 4.83
CA LEU A 227 -9.69 1.46 4.34
C LEU A 227 -10.99 1.44 5.13
N TYR A 228 -11.54 0.25 5.42
CA TYR A 228 -12.77 0.10 6.18
C TYR A 228 -12.63 0.60 7.62
N HIS A 229 -11.51 0.27 8.27
CA HIS A 229 -11.20 0.77 9.60
C HIS A 229 -11.15 2.31 9.64
N HIS A 230 -10.36 2.93 8.74
CA HIS A 230 -10.26 4.39 8.67
C HIS A 230 -11.56 5.07 8.27
N PHE A 231 -12.38 4.46 7.42
CA PHE A 231 -13.68 4.99 7.04
C PHE A 231 -14.56 5.26 8.27
N PHE A 232 -14.51 4.40 9.29
CA PHE A 232 -15.24 4.59 10.54
C PHE A 232 -14.51 5.44 11.57
N ASP A 233 -13.19 5.46 11.56
CA ASP A 233 -12.43 6.21 12.58
C ASP A 233 -12.19 7.67 12.19
N GLU A 234 -11.52 7.92 11.09
CA GLU A 234 -11.04 9.27 10.71
C GLU A 234 -11.64 9.75 9.39
N GLY A 235 -11.93 8.84 8.50
CA GLY A 235 -12.22 9.07 7.10
C GLY A 235 -11.05 8.64 6.21
N ILE A 236 -11.32 8.49 4.92
CA ILE A 236 -10.33 8.11 3.91
C ILE A 236 -10.26 9.16 2.81
N GLY A 237 -9.08 9.33 2.21
CA GLY A 237 -8.85 10.25 1.11
C GLY A 237 -8.55 9.54 -0.21
N MET A 238 -8.43 10.34 -1.27
CA MET A 238 -8.18 9.81 -2.61
C MET A 238 -6.81 9.12 -2.73
N ARG A 239 -5.81 9.51 -1.93
CA ARG A 239 -4.50 8.83 -1.90
C ARG A 239 -4.65 7.35 -1.53
N GLN A 240 -5.42 7.04 -0.48
CA GLN A 240 -5.65 5.66 -0.06
C GLN A 240 -6.46 4.87 -1.11
N ILE A 241 -7.37 5.53 -1.81
CA ILE A 241 -8.13 4.94 -2.94
C ILE A 241 -7.21 4.63 -4.11
N ILE A 242 -6.26 5.50 -4.43
CA ILE A 242 -5.26 5.27 -5.49
C ILE A 242 -4.31 4.13 -5.09
N ASP A 243 -3.82 4.11 -3.85
CA ASP A 243 -3.05 2.99 -3.34
C ASP A 243 -3.79 1.67 -3.59
N TYR A 244 -5.07 1.62 -3.22
CA TYR A 244 -5.88 0.42 -3.40
C TYR A 244 -6.18 0.07 -4.86
N PHE A 245 -6.37 1.08 -5.72
CA PHE A 245 -6.51 0.88 -7.17
C PHE A 245 -5.27 0.18 -7.74
N LEU A 246 -4.09 0.62 -7.36
CA LEU A 246 -2.83 0.03 -7.82
C LEU A 246 -2.66 -1.41 -7.30
N VAL A 247 -3.03 -1.67 -6.04
CA VAL A 247 -3.05 -3.04 -5.47
C VAL A 247 -3.97 -3.97 -6.25
N VAL A 248 -5.18 -3.52 -6.61
CA VAL A 248 -6.11 -4.31 -7.43
C VAL A 248 -5.54 -4.53 -8.84
N CYS A 249 -4.93 -3.50 -9.45
CA CYS A 249 -4.29 -3.63 -10.75
C CYS A 249 -3.12 -4.63 -10.71
N ASP A 250 -2.30 -4.59 -9.65
CA ASP A 250 -1.18 -5.50 -9.46
C ASP A 250 -1.67 -6.94 -9.25
N PHE A 251 -2.73 -7.16 -8.47
CA PHE A 251 -3.37 -8.46 -8.32
C PHE A 251 -3.69 -9.10 -9.67
N TYR A 252 -4.32 -8.37 -10.57
CA TYR A 252 -4.63 -8.90 -11.88
C TYR A 252 -3.40 -9.10 -12.77
N LYS A 253 -2.37 -8.25 -12.67
CA LYS A 253 -1.12 -8.43 -13.42
C LYS A 253 -0.39 -9.73 -13.03
N VAL A 254 -0.29 -10.01 -11.73
CA VAL A 254 0.38 -11.21 -11.21
C VAL A 254 -0.35 -12.47 -11.68
N TYR A 255 -1.66 -12.54 -11.48
CA TYR A 255 -2.43 -13.75 -11.76
C TYR A 255 -2.76 -13.96 -13.24
N GLN A 256 -2.76 -12.91 -14.09
CA GLN A 256 -2.86 -13.05 -15.54
C GLN A 256 -1.55 -13.58 -16.16
N LYS A 257 -0.37 -13.17 -15.65
CA LYS A 257 0.92 -13.72 -16.11
C LYS A 257 1.05 -15.22 -15.81
N SER A 258 0.54 -15.66 -14.67
CA SER A 258 0.54 -17.08 -14.29
C SER A 258 -0.33 -17.95 -15.19
N SER A 259 -1.32 -17.36 -15.88
CA SER A 259 -2.22 -18.06 -16.80
C SER A 259 -1.66 -18.21 -18.23
N ASN A 260 -0.59 -17.49 -18.59
CA ASN A 260 0.06 -17.52 -19.91
C ASN A 260 1.58 -17.72 -19.79
N PRO A 261 2.07 -18.95 -19.56
CA PRO A 261 3.50 -19.20 -19.42
C PRO A 261 4.32 -19.06 -20.71
N SER A 262 3.68 -18.96 -21.89
CA SER A 262 4.33 -19.01 -23.20
C SER A 262 4.98 -17.72 -23.72
N VAL A 263 4.96 -16.61 -22.96
CA VAL A 263 5.49 -15.31 -23.44
C VAL A 263 6.87 -14.94 -22.83
N SER A 264 7.44 -15.74 -21.93
CA SER A 264 8.70 -15.39 -21.24
C SER A 264 9.97 -16.06 -21.77
N LEU A 265 9.92 -16.77 -22.89
CA LEU A 265 11.08 -17.49 -23.47
C LEU A 265 11.42 -17.02 -24.89
N SER A 266 11.64 -15.71 -25.08
CA SER A 266 12.32 -15.24 -26.28
C SER A 266 12.87 -13.83 -26.05
N LYS A 267 14.14 -13.76 -25.60
CA LYS A 267 15.16 -12.81 -26.05
C LYS A 267 16.37 -12.90 -25.11
N GLY A 268 17.44 -13.44 -25.66
CA GLY A 268 18.74 -13.40 -25.02
C GLY A 268 19.72 -14.51 -25.48
N SER A 269 19.77 -14.82 -26.77
CA SER A 269 20.88 -15.55 -27.36
C SER A 269 21.46 -14.72 -28.48
N SER A 270 22.38 -13.82 -28.17
CA SER A 270 23.34 -13.30 -29.14
C SER A 270 24.67 -14.01 -28.89
N THR A 271 24.94 -14.98 -29.73
CA THR A 271 26.23 -15.63 -29.91
C THR A 271 27.27 -14.60 -30.34
N PHE A 272 28.28 -14.39 -29.50
CA PHE A 272 29.50 -13.72 -29.89
C PHE A 272 30.55 -14.80 -30.22
N SER A 273 30.91 -14.91 -31.48
CA SER A 273 32.07 -15.70 -31.94
C SER A 273 33.32 -14.85 -31.81
N PRO A 274 34.44 -15.37 -31.31
CA PRO A 274 35.68 -14.64 -31.32
C PRO A 274 36.46 -14.93 -32.61
N SER A 275 36.93 -13.90 -33.27
CA SER A 275 37.98 -13.97 -34.32
C SER A 275 39.37 -13.73 -33.70
N PRO A 276 40.42 -14.37 -34.18
CA PRO A 276 41.76 -14.31 -33.61
C PRO A 276 42.70 -13.34 -34.36
N SER A 277 43.58 -12.66 -33.63
CA SER A 277 44.93 -12.23 -34.07
C SER A 277 45.48 -11.28 -33.00
N SER A 278 46.68 -11.28 -32.53
CA SER A 278 48.02 -11.69 -32.86
C SER A 278 48.93 -11.05 -31.78
N SER A 279 49.82 -11.88 -31.24
CA SER A 279 51.20 -11.63 -30.77
C SER A 279 51.65 -10.25 -30.24
N GLY A 280 52.24 -10.26 -29.05
CA GLY A 280 53.11 -9.22 -28.51
C GLY A 280 53.68 -9.60 -27.15
N SER A 281 54.90 -10.07 -27.17
CA SER A 281 55.78 -10.51 -26.07
C SER A 281 56.18 -9.37 -25.10
N GLY A 282 56.40 -9.71 -23.84
CA GLY A 282 57.04 -8.80 -22.89
C GLY A 282 57.04 -9.31 -21.45
N ASP A 283 58.14 -9.75 -21.04
CA ASP A 283 58.65 -10.58 -19.98
C ASP A 283 58.77 -9.92 -18.60
N LEU A 284 58.92 -10.79 -17.55
CA LEU A 284 59.54 -10.57 -16.24
C LEU A 284 58.74 -9.79 -15.17
N THR A 285 58.43 -10.24 -13.97
CA THR A 285 59.12 -11.00 -12.93
C THR A 285 58.17 -11.20 -11.73
N ALA A 286 58.17 -12.38 -11.16
CA ALA A 286 57.72 -12.66 -9.78
C ALA A 286 58.89 -12.37 -8.79
N PRO A 287 58.77 -12.43 -7.44
CA PRO A 287 57.97 -13.33 -6.62
C PRO A 287 57.45 -12.76 -5.27
N SER A 288 56.57 -13.40 -4.54
CA SER A 288 56.79 -14.09 -3.24
C SER A 288 55.52 -14.30 -2.41
N ARG A 289 55.34 -15.52 -2.10
CA ARG A 289 54.70 -16.22 -0.94
C ARG A 289 54.28 -15.36 0.27
N CYS A 290 53.06 -15.61 0.79
CA CYS A 290 52.86 -16.36 2.03
C CYS A 290 51.39 -16.51 2.43
N SER A 291 51.08 -17.76 2.72
CA SER A 291 50.21 -18.32 3.79
C SER A 291 48.68 -18.21 3.69
N GLU A 292 48.10 -19.35 3.39
CA GLU A 292 46.78 -19.78 3.88
C GLU A 292 46.74 -19.86 5.42
N PRO A 293 45.53 -19.67 6.02
CA PRO A 293 44.94 -20.86 6.62
C PRO A 293 43.41 -20.98 6.56
N LEU A 294 42.98 -22.22 6.55
CA LEU A 294 41.80 -22.85 7.10
C LEU A 294 40.38 -22.58 6.47
N ARG A 295 40.01 -23.61 5.72
CA ARG A 295 38.62 -23.97 5.38
C ARG A 295 37.75 -24.10 6.61
N SER A 296 36.65 -23.34 6.66
CA SER A 296 35.42 -23.77 7.29
C SER A 296 34.34 -23.89 6.20
N LYS A 297 33.77 -25.08 6.11
CA LYS A 297 32.65 -25.41 5.22
C LYS A 297 31.41 -24.66 5.73
N VAL A 298 30.95 -23.66 4.98
CA VAL A 298 29.57 -23.14 5.11
C VAL A 298 28.91 -23.42 3.77
N GLY A 299 27.78 -24.13 3.85
CA GLY A 299 26.99 -24.55 2.69
C GLY A 299 26.50 -23.35 1.88
N GLY A 300 26.55 -23.52 0.57
CA GLY A 300 26.09 -22.53 -0.40
C GLY A 300 24.60 -22.27 -0.28
N PRO A 301 24.12 -21.08 -0.70
CA PRO A 301 22.72 -20.78 -0.69
C PRO A 301 22.00 -21.64 -1.73
N SER A 302 21.06 -22.46 -1.27
CA SER A 302 20.12 -23.15 -2.15
C SER A 302 19.27 -22.08 -2.85
N LYS A 303 19.28 -22.11 -4.17
CA LYS A 303 18.33 -21.37 -5.01
C LYS A 303 16.92 -21.87 -4.67
N VAL A 304 16.19 -21.13 -3.87
CA VAL A 304 14.76 -21.30 -3.70
C VAL A 304 14.08 -20.51 -4.80
N SER A 305 13.49 -21.21 -5.77
CA SER A 305 12.55 -20.62 -6.72
C SER A 305 11.37 -20.00 -5.94
N PRO A 306 10.78 -18.90 -6.42
CA PRO A 306 9.60 -18.32 -5.79
C PRO A 306 8.38 -19.15 -6.17
N ASP A 307 8.19 -20.28 -5.53
CA ASP A 307 6.96 -21.07 -5.66
C ASP A 307 5.88 -20.44 -4.79
N CYS A 308 4.80 -20.02 -5.44
CA CYS A 308 3.56 -19.51 -4.85
C CYS A 308 2.77 -20.56 -4.04
N ALA A 309 3.43 -21.52 -3.43
CA ALA A 309 2.87 -22.74 -2.86
C ALA A 309 2.06 -22.58 -1.55
N GLY A 310 1.98 -21.38 -0.99
CA GLY A 310 1.25 -21.18 0.27
C GLY A 310 -0.27 -21.01 0.15
N TRP A 311 -0.78 -20.68 -1.04
CA TRP A 311 -2.21 -20.56 -1.29
C TRP A 311 -2.87 -21.90 -1.66
N ASP A 312 -2.08 -22.86 -2.14
CA ASP A 312 -2.56 -24.21 -2.50
C ASP A 312 -2.88 -25.09 -1.30
N ARG A 313 -2.42 -24.73 -0.08
CA ARG A 313 -2.77 -25.47 1.16
C ARG A 313 -4.13 -25.11 1.76
N LEU A 314 -4.92 -24.29 1.10
CA LEU A 314 -6.34 -24.13 1.42
C LEU A 314 -7.17 -25.20 0.69
N SER A 315 -6.67 -26.44 0.74
CA SER A 315 -7.31 -27.61 0.17
C SER A 315 -8.65 -27.86 0.84
N ILE A 316 -9.60 -28.00 0.02
CA ILE A 316 -10.88 -28.67 0.20
C ILE A 316 -10.59 -30.05 0.82
N GLU A 317 -10.91 -30.25 2.10
CA GLU A 317 -11.16 -31.58 2.62
C GLU A 317 -12.53 -32.01 2.10
N GLY A 318 -12.49 -32.86 1.12
CA GLY A 318 -13.67 -33.49 0.50
C GLY A 318 -13.21 -34.53 -0.49
N ASP A 319 -13.20 -35.76 0.01
CA ASP A 319 -13.26 -37.05 -0.65
C ASP A 319 -12.17 -37.50 -1.63
N ASN A 320 -11.53 -38.62 -1.26
CA ASN A 320 -10.52 -39.37 -1.98
C ASN A 320 -11.11 -40.17 -3.14
N SER A 321 -10.57 -40.00 -4.35
CA SER A 321 -10.23 -41.14 -5.22
C SER A 321 -9.20 -40.71 -6.29
N ALA A 322 -8.11 -41.46 -6.28
CA ALA A 322 -7.00 -41.63 -7.21
C ALA A 322 -6.96 -40.87 -8.55
N GLY A 323 -5.81 -40.19 -8.82
CA GLY A 323 -5.37 -39.97 -10.18
C GLY A 323 -4.54 -38.72 -10.40
N SER A 324 -3.23 -38.92 -10.59
CA SER A 324 -2.31 -38.04 -11.33
C SER A 324 -2.06 -36.63 -10.81
N ALA A 325 -0.85 -36.41 -10.29
CA ALA A 325 -0.28 -35.11 -9.95
C ALA A 325 -0.09 -34.23 -11.21
N THR A 326 -1.08 -33.41 -11.53
CA THR A 326 -0.94 -32.26 -12.43
C THR A 326 -0.72 -31.02 -11.56
N ALA A 327 0.39 -30.34 -11.72
CA ALA A 327 0.67 -29.05 -11.11
C ALA A 327 -0.48 -28.07 -11.46
N VAL A 328 -1.30 -27.73 -10.44
CA VAL A 328 -2.40 -26.77 -10.59
C VAL A 328 -1.79 -25.38 -10.59
N THR A 329 -1.54 -24.83 -11.78
CA THR A 329 -1.36 -23.39 -11.97
C THR A 329 -2.68 -22.73 -11.58
N SER A 330 -2.74 -22.05 -10.41
CA SER A 330 -3.94 -21.36 -9.97
C SER A 330 -4.23 -20.22 -10.95
N SER A 331 -5.31 -20.33 -11.71
CA SER A 331 -5.72 -19.29 -12.67
C SER A 331 -6.17 -18.03 -11.91
N ALA A 332 -6.14 -16.87 -12.57
CA ALA A 332 -6.65 -15.61 -12.02
C ALA A 332 -8.08 -15.75 -11.47
N SER A 333 -8.90 -16.62 -12.07
CA SER A 333 -10.25 -16.93 -11.61
C SER A 333 -10.26 -17.64 -10.25
N THR A 334 -9.34 -18.57 -9.99
CA THR A 334 -9.24 -19.28 -8.71
C THR A 334 -8.82 -18.33 -7.57
N ALA A 335 -7.79 -17.49 -7.81
CA ALA A 335 -7.35 -16.50 -6.83
C ALA A 335 -8.46 -15.48 -6.51
N LEU A 336 -9.22 -15.03 -7.51
CA LEU A 336 -10.36 -14.14 -7.33
C LEU A 336 -11.46 -14.78 -6.47
N VAL A 337 -11.81 -16.04 -6.71
CA VAL A 337 -12.80 -16.79 -5.91
C VAL A 337 -12.38 -16.86 -4.46
N VAL A 338 -11.10 -17.13 -4.20
CA VAL A 338 -10.56 -17.15 -2.82
C VAL A 338 -10.67 -15.77 -2.17
N VAL A 339 -10.25 -14.70 -2.83
CA VAL A 339 -10.39 -13.32 -2.33
C VAL A 339 -11.85 -13.00 -2.03
N GLN A 340 -12.77 -13.31 -2.92
CA GLN A 340 -14.20 -13.05 -2.74
C GLN A 340 -14.79 -13.81 -1.53
N ARG A 341 -14.39 -15.08 -1.34
CA ARG A 341 -14.78 -15.87 -0.18
C ARG A 341 -14.29 -15.25 1.12
N GLU A 342 -13.02 -14.85 1.18
CA GLU A 342 -12.44 -14.22 2.37
C GLU A 342 -13.11 -12.86 2.66
N LEU A 343 -13.39 -12.04 1.65
CA LEU A 343 -14.10 -10.77 1.82
C LEU A 343 -15.51 -10.97 2.43
N LYS A 344 -16.23 -12.02 2.00
CA LYS A 344 -17.54 -12.38 2.59
C LYS A 344 -17.39 -12.85 4.03
N TYR A 345 -16.41 -13.73 4.30
CA TYR A 345 -16.13 -14.27 5.63
C TYR A 345 -15.76 -13.18 6.65
N LEU A 346 -15.00 -12.16 6.21
CA LEU A 346 -14.56 -11.02 7.01
C LEU A 346 -15.60 -9.89 7.10
N GLY A 347 -16.78 -10.03 6.44
CA GLY A 347 -17.82 -8.99 6.47
C GLY A 347 -17.52 -7.75 5.61
N LEU A 348 -16.53 -7.81 4.74
CA LEU A 348 -16.05 -6.69 3.92
C LEU A 348 -16.78 -6.58 2.56
N TRP A 349 -17.62 -7.54 2.20
CA TRP A 349 -18.21 -7.65 0.86
C TRP A 349 -18.95 -6.40 0.39
N LYS A 350 -19.76 -5.81 1.27
CA LYS A 350 -20.54 -4.59 0.95
C LYS A 350 -19.63 -3.38 0.76
N PHE A 351 -18.58 -3.28 1.57
CA PHE A 351 -17.60 -2.19 1.45
C PHE A 351 -16.73 -2.37 0.20
N ALA A 352 -16.35 -3.60 -0.12
CA ALA A 352 -15.68 -3.92 -1.39
C ALA A 352 -16.48 -3.40 -2.59
N GLY A 353 -17.80 -3.67 -2.64
CA GLY A 353 -18.65 -3.15 -3.71
C GLY A 353 -18.70 -1.62 -3.81
N ALA A 354 -18.70 -0.92 -2.67
CA ALA A 354 -18.61 0.53 -2.63
C ALA A 354 -17.28 1.05 -3.18
N VAL A 355 -16.17 0.41 -2.77
CA VAL A 355 -14.83 0.77 -3.27
C VAL A 355 -14.72 0.49 -4.76
N MET A 356 -15.22 -0.66 -5.27
CA MET A 356 -15.23 -0.96 -6.71
C MET A 356 -15.96 0.11 -7.53
N TYR A 357 -17.08 0.63 -7.03
CA TYR A 357 -17.76 1.77 -7.65
C TYR A 357 -16.84 3.00 -7.75
N VAL A 358 -16.17 3.38 -6.66
CA VAL A 358 -15.27 4.54 -6.65
C VAL A 358 -14.07 4.32 -7.58
N LEU A 359 -13.46 3.13 -7.58
CA LEU A 359 -12.35 2.82 -8.48
C LEU A 359 -12.76 2.88 -9.95
N HIS A 360 -13.98 2.47 -10.28
CA HIS A 360 -14.50 2.53 -11.64
C HIS A 360 -14.77 3.97 -12.07
N GLU A 361 -15.59 4.68 -11.30
CA GLU A 361 -16.05 6.04 -11.65
C GLU A 361 -14.90 7.06 -11.64
N VAL A 362 -13.99 6.97 -10.65
CA VAL A 362 -12.92 7.95 -10.50
C VAL A 362 -11.68 7.57 -11.29
N LEU A 363 -11.22 6.31 -11.17
CA LEU A 363 -9.92 5.87 -11.69
C LEU A 363 -10.03 5.00 -12.95
N GLY A 364 -11.25 4.69 -13.40
CA GLY A 364 -11.48 3.94 -14.63
C GLY A 364 -11.11 2.46 -14.53
N LEU A 365 -11.24 1.84 -13.34
CA LEU A 365 -11.02 0.40 -13.20
C LEU A 365 -11.97 -0.37 -14.13
N PRO A 366 -11.46 -1.22 -15.04
CA PRO A 366 -12.29 -2.04 -15.90
C PRO A 366 -13.17 -3.00 -15.09
N LYS A 367 -14.40 -3.27 -15.58
CA LYS A 367 -15.37 -4.13 -14.85
C LYS A 367 -14.85 -5.55 -14.65
N GLU A 368 -14.10 -6.07 -15.59
CA GLU A 368 -13.44 -7.39 -15.53
C GLU A 368 -12.32 -7.50 -14.51
N LYS A 369 -11.85 -6.35 -13.98
CA LYS A 369 -10.86 -6.27 -12.89
C LYS A 369 -11.49 -5.98 -11.53
N MET A 370 -12.79 -6.19 -11.37
CA MET A 370 -13.45 -5.95 -10.08
C MET A 370 -13.41 -7.21 -9.21
N ILE A 371 -13.01 -7.04 -7.96
CA ILE A 371 -12.99 -8.12 -6.96
C ILE A 371 -14.36 -8.36 -6.31
N ALA A 372 -15.29 -7.42 -6.46
CA ALA A 372 -16.68 -7.52 -6.02
C ALA A 372 -17.59 -6.77 -6.99
N PRO A 373 -18.89 -7.12 -7.12
CA PRO A 373 -19.86 -6.33 -7.86
C PRO A 373 -19.96 -4.91 -7.30
N MET A 374 -20.09 -3.92 -8.19
CA MET A 374 -20.27 -2.53 -7.77
C MET A 374 -21.55 -2.34 -6.96
N ASP A 375 -21.45 -1.60 -5.87
CA ASP A 375 -22.59 -1.08 -5.10
C ASP A 375 -22.66 0.44 -5.30
N GLU A 376 -23.45 0.89 -6.24
CA GLU A 376 -23.57 2.30 -6.60
C GLU A 376 -24.01 3.16 -5.43
N LYS A 377 -25.00 2.69 -4.64
CA LYS A 377 -25.57 3.46 -3.52
C LYS A 377 -24.53 3.71 -2.43
N ARG A 378 -23.78 2.65 -2.03
CA ARG A 378 -22.70 2.77 -1.04
C ARG A 378 -21.48 3.48 -1.63
N GLY A 379 -21.23 3.28 -2.91
CA GLY A 379 -20.12 3.93 -3.62
C GLY A 379 -20.30 5.45 -3.72
N LYS A 380 -21.48 5.94 -4.04
CA LYS A 380 -21.80 7.38 -4.04
C LYS A 380 -21.62 8.00 -2.65
N LEU A 381 -22.08 7.31 -1.59
CA LEU A 381 -21.84 7.74 -0.22
C LEU A 381 -20.34 7.81 0.09
N LEU A 382 -19.60 6.77 -0.23
CA LEU A 382 -18.15 6.69 -0.02
C LEU A 382 -17.40 7.81 -0.76
N LEU A 383 -17.72 8.03 -2.02
CA LEU A 383 -17.12 9.09 -2.82
C LEU A 383 -17.41 10.48 -2.25
N ALA A 384 -18.65 10.74 -1.80
CA ALA A 384 -19.01 11.99 -1.15
C ALA A 384 -18.19 12.21 0.15
N GLU A 385 -18.00 11.18 0.97
CA GLU A 385 -17.20 11.27 2.19
C GLU A 385 -15.70 11.54 1.86
N ILE A 386 -15.14 10.91 0.82
CA ILE A 386 -13.77 11.13 0.36
C ILE A 386 -13.57 12.58 -0.10
N LEU A 387 -14.46 13.09 -0.93
CA LEU A 387 -14.34 14.43 -1.50
C LEU A 387 -14.50 15.53 -0.44
N ASN A 388 -15.39 15.31 0.52
CA ASN A 388 -15.65 16.27 1.61
C ASN A 388 -14.57 16.22 2.70
N GLY A 389 -14.08 15.01 3.03
CA GLY A 389 -13.15 14.80 4.14
C GLY A 389 -11.69 15.07 3.81
N GLY A 390 -11.30 14.88 2.56
CA GLY A 390 -9.89 14.90 2.18
C GLY A 390 -9.09 13.76 2.83
N ASN A 391 -7.77 13.88 2.79
CA ASN A 391 -6.87 12.86 3.35
C ASN A 391 -7.10 12.71 4.87
N PHE A 392 -7.42 11.50 5.32
CA PHE A 392 -7.76 11.17 6.72
C PHE A 392 -8.87 12.05 7.33
N GLY A 393 -9.82 12.53 6.54
CA GLY A 393 -10.95 13.32 7.03
C GLY A 393 -10.58 14.69 7.65
N GLN A 394 -9.36 15.18 7.44
CA GLN A 394 -8.84 16.41 8.06
C GLN A 394 -9.59 17.66 7.63
N HIS A 395 -10.32 17.61 6.52
CA HIS A 395 -11.06 18.74 5.93
C HIS A 395 -12.58 18.64 6.13
N PHE A 396 -13.08 17.73 6.96
CA PHE A 396 -14.51 17.66 7.27
C PHE A 396 -14.99 18.93 7.96
N THR A 397 -15.82 19.68 7.27
CA THR A 397 -16.54 20.85 7.84
C THR A 397 -17.93 20.48 8.31
N LYS A 398 -18.59 19.51 7.66
CA LYS A 398 -19.96 19.06 7.95
C LYS A 398 -20.17 18.59 9.39
N TYR A 399 -19.14 17.98 9.99
CA TYR A 399 -19.18 17.46 11.37
C TYR A 399 -18.39 18.33 12.36
N GLY A 400 -17.99 19.56 11.95
CA GLY A 400 -17.09 20.43 12.69
C GLY A 400 -15.61 20.03 12.53
N HIS A 401 -14.71 20.96 12.85
CA HIS A 401 -13.26 20.69 12.80
C HIS A 401 -12.87 19.75 13.94
N PHE A 402 -12.73 18.45 13.67
CA PHE A 402 -12.37 17.44 14.66
C PHE A 402 -11.06 17.74 15.41
N THR A 403 -10.11 18.41 14.75
CA THR A 403 -8.79 18.71 15.31
C THR A 403 -8.79 19.80 16.38
N GLN A 404 -9.79 20.71 16.38
CA GLN A 404 -9.83 21.88 17.27
C GLN A 404 -10.74 21.72 18.49
N GLN A 405 -11.35 20.54 18.70
CA GLN A 405 -12.38 20.35 19.73
C GLN A 405 -11.89 19.44 20.87
N GLY A 406 -12.37 19.70 22.10
CA GLY A 406 -12.07 18.89 23.27
C GLY A 406 -12.46 17.40 23.09
N MET A 407 -11.79 16.49 23.84
CA MET A 407 -11.92 15.04 23.67
C MET A 407 -13.37 14.52 23.72
N ALA A 408 -14.17 15.01 24.65
CA ALA A 408 -15.59 14.59 24.79
C ALA A 408 -16.40 14.94 23.54
N LYS A 409 -16.26 16.17 23.00
CA LYS A 409 -16.99 16.61 21.82
C LYS A 409 -16.56 15.83 20.57
N LYS A 410 -15.25 15.55 20.40
CA LYS A 410 -14.75 14.66 19.34
C LYS A 410 -15.38 13.27 19.41
N TYR A 411 -15.50 12.72 20.61
CA TYR A 411 -16.12 11.42 20.84
C TYR A 411 -17.58 11.39 20.36
N PHE A 412 -18.41 12.34 20.78
CA PHE A 412 -19.81 12.41 20.37
C PHE A 412 -20.00 12.69 18.88
N LEU A 413 -19.15 13.53 18.29
CA LEU A 413 -19.22 13.81 16.85
C LEU A 413 -18.85 12.58 16.01
N LYS A 414 -17.87 11.77 16.43
CA LYS A 414 -17.52 10.51 15.75
C LYS A 414 -18.69 9.52 15.83
N ILE A 415 -19.31 9.34 17.00
CA ILE A 415 -20.49 8.48 17.15
C ILE A 415 -21.61 8.98 16.24
N TRP A 416 -21.93 10.27 16.29
CA TRP A 416 -22.99 10.86 15.47
C TRP A 416 -22.72 10.66 13.97
N ARG A 417 -21.48 10.87 13.51
CA ARG A 417 -21.09 10.58 12.14
C ARG A 417 -21.32 9.11 11.78
N ASN A 418 -20.87 8.19 12.62
CA ASN A 418 -20.97 6.75 12.37
C ASN A 418 -22.42 6.24 12.41
N MET A 419 -23.31 6.87 13.16
CA MET A 419 -24.74 6.54 13.14
C MET A 419 -25.39 6.75 11.77
N HIS A 420 -24.88 7.66 10.93
CA HIS A 420 -25.34 7.83 9.54
C HIS A 420 -25.02 6.61 8.68
N PHE A 421 -24.03 5.80 9.06
CA PHE A 421 -23.61 4.61 8.33
C PHE A 421 -24.32 3.33 8.78
N VAL A 422 -25.11 3.35 9.84
CA VAL A 422 -25.81 2.15 10.38
C VAL A 422 -26.69 1.49 9.31
N ARG A 423 -27.40 2.27 8.49
CA ARG A 423 -28.21 1.73 7.39
C ARG A 423 -27.41 0.95 6.34
N TYR A 424 -26.13 1.30 6.17
CA TYR A 424 -25.25 0.76 5.15
C TYR A 424 -24.35 -0.35 5.68
N TYR A 425 -23.85 -0.20 6.91
CA TYR A 425 -22.86 -1.06 7.57
C TYR A 425 -23.22 -1.29 9.04
N PRO A 426 -24.37 -1.92 9.34
CA PRO A 426 -24.89 -1.99 10.73
C PRO A 426 -23.92 -2.67 11.69
N ALA A 427 -23.28 -3.76 11.29
CA ALA A 427 -22.39 -4.50 12.17
C ALA A 427 -21.20 -3.68 12.68
N GLU A 428 -20.56 -2.89 11.82
CA GLU A 428 -19.39 -2.08 12.19
C GLU A 428 -19.84 -0.79 12.89
N ALA A 429 -20.85 -0.09 12.33
CA ALA A 429 -21.32 1.18 12.85
C ALA A 429 -21.90 1.09 14.27
N LEU A 430 -22.59 -0.03 14.61
CA LEU A 430 -23.11 -0.26 15.95
C LEU A 430 -22.05 -0.77 16.93
N SER A 431 -21.02 -1.47 16.43
CA SER A 431 -19.94 -1.96 17.27
C SER A 431 -18.90 -0.88 17.61
N GLU A 432 -18.76 0.12 16.76
CA GLU A 432 -17.75 1.19 16.93
C GLU A 432 -17.89 1.97 18.26
N PRO A 433 -19.06 2.46 18.68
CA PRO A 433 -19.20 3.13 19.97
C PRO A 433 -18.80 2.23 21.16
N ILE A 434 -19.15 0.94 21.09
CA ILE A 434 -18.84 -0.03 22.14
C ILE A 434 -17.33 -0.26 22.20
N PHE A 435 -16.71 -0.53 21.05
CA PHE A 435 -15.26 -0.72 20.95
C PHE A 435 -14.50 0.53 21.40
N ARG A 436 -14.90 1.71 20.99
CA ARG A 436 -14.27 2.99 21.34
C ARG A 436 -14.33 3.25 22.85
N THR A 437 -15.49 2.98 23.48
CA THR A 437 -15.65 3.12 24.92
C THR A 437 -14.75 2.14 25.68
N TRP A 438 -14.77 0.86 25.26
CA TRP A 438 -13.89 -0.16 25.84
C TRP A 438 -12.41 0.20 25.67
N HIS A 439 -11.98 0.64 24.48
CA HIS A 439 -10.62 1.03 24.18
C HIS A 439 -10.16 2.26 24.98
N PHE A 440 -11.06 3.20 25.25
CA PHE A 440 -10.78 4.34 26.13
C PHE A 440 -10.41 3.88 27.54
N PHE A 441 -11.20 3.01 28.16
CA PHE A 441 -10.90 2.45 29.48
C PHE A 441 -9.65 1.55 29.48
N TRP A 442 -9.47 0.77 28.43
CA TRP A 442 -8.27 -0.03 28.23
C TRP A 442 -7.00 0.83 28.21
N ARG A 443 -7.01 1.96 27.48
CA ARG A 443 -5.88 2.92 27.45
C ARG A 443 -5.63 3.52 28.82
N MET A 444 -6.65 3.93 29.55
CA MET A 444 -6.50 4.47 30.90
C MET A 444 -5.80 3.46 31.84
N LYS A 445 -6.14 2.18 31.73
CA LYS A 445 -5.52 1.11 32.53
C LYS A 445 -4.06 0.86 32.14
N ASN A 446 -3.74 0.93 30.83
CA ASN A 446 -2.40 0.58 30.33
C ASN A 446 -1.45 1.80 30.20
N LYS A 447 -1.93 3.02 30.44
CA LYS A 447 -1.10 4.23 30.45
C LYS A 447 -0.33 4.42 31.77
N LYS A 448 -0.63 3.65 32.82
CA LYS A 448 -0.05 3.75 34.15
C LYS A 448 1.10 2.76 34.41
N ASN A 449 1.44 1.94 33.44
CA ASN A 449 2.58 1.02 33.47
C ASN A 449 3.54 1.41 32.34
#